data_78ecc31799dd50558659dcb6a0bf58e0
#
_entry.id   78ecc31799dd50558659dcb6a0bf58e0
#
_cell.length_a   1.000
_cell.length_b   1.000
_cell.length_c   1.000
_cell.angle_alpha   90.00
_cell.angle_beta   90.00
_cell.angle_gamma   90.00
#
_symmetry.space_group_name_H-M   'P 1'
#
loop_
_entity.id
_entity.type
_entity.pdbx_description
1 polymer ?
#
loop_
_entity_poly.entity_id
_entity_poly.type
_entity_poly.pdbx_seq_one_letter_code
_entity_poly.pdbx_strand_id
1 'polypeptide(L)'
;MKITDITIDVIKRNTVSVRVQDERSDLGGTTTQGVLRVKTDAGIEGNAFVGDQGADSSQRMESIIKILKPAMMGREPSDREWLWNQLPVIVGHGSSIEPVWAPLDVALWDVEGKSAGQPIHKLLGTARNEVPLYATYPPRHGTVEGFIDEALQLKDEGYRAYKIHPGPLHYKQAAIAAAKVREAVGEEMTLMLDRNHGYSFREALYVGQALDENDYFWYEDPIPANDIESITELSNRLDTPLNMSDTTGFLFHEAASFLQNSTTRLIRGTVRKIGITGLKKQMSMVEGFHKICEVGLAGNSALNAANLHVIMSSMNCTYFEYWLPKEVHQWGVKEQLKINKNGNLDAPTGPGLGIELDEEWITAHKVATLS
;
A
#
# COMPACT_ATOMS: atom_id res chain seq x y z
N MET A 1 8.61 5.54 -29.32
CA MET A 1 8.03 6.58 -28.42
C MET A 1 9.09 6.94 -27.39
N LYS A 2 9.41 8.24 -27.24
CA LYS A 2 10.48 8.71 -26.36
C LYS A 2 9.92 9.67 -25.31
N ILE A 3 10.46 9.62 -24.11
CA ILE A 3 10.14 10.57 -23.03
C ILE A 3 10.74 11.93 -23.38
N THR A 4 9.88 12.94 -23.45
CA THR A 4 10.26 14.33 -23.80
C THR A 4 10.30 15.26 -22.61
N ASP A 5 9.54 14.95 -21.54
CA ASP A 5 9.57 15.72 -20.31
C ASP A 5 9.03 14.90 -19.12
N ILE A 6 9.49 15.28 -17.92
CA ILE A 6 8.98 14.79 -16.64
C ILE A 6 8.79 16.00 -15.74
N THR A 7 7.57 16.21 -15.27
CA THR A 7 7.21 17.33 -14.40
C THR A 7 6.40 16.86 -13.21
N ILE A 8 6.39 17.63 -12.13
CA ILE A 8 5.57 17.37 -10.95
C ILE A 8 4.83 18.63 -10.57
N ASP A 9 3.50 18.58 -10.64
CA ASP A 9 2.65 19.63 -10.04
C ASP A 9 2.60 19.43 -8.52
N VAL A 10 3.13 20.42 -7.80
CA VAL A 10 3.19 20.39 -6.33
C VAL A 10 1.83 20.78 -5.78
N ILE A 11 1.21 19.88 -5.08
CA ILE A 11 -0.14 20.03 -4.50
C ILE A 11 -0.02 20.28 -3.01
N LYS A 12 -0.72 21.31 -2.54
CA LYS A 12 -0.88 21.61 -1.12
C LYS A 12 -2.35 21.47 -0.74
N ARG A 13 -2.63 20.55 0.19
CA ARG A 13 -4.01 20.29 0.61
C ARG A 13 -4.10 20.04 2.11
N ASN A 14 -5.28 20.31 2.65
CA ASN A 14 -5.59 19.88 4.02
C ASN A 14 -6.03 18.42 3.99
N THR A 15 -5.52 17.65 4.93
CA THR A 15 -5.96 16.28 5.18
C THR A 15 -6.94 16.25 6.34
N VAL A 16 -7.84 15.28 6.32
CA VAL A 16 -8.76 15.05 7.43
C VAL A 16 -7.97 14.62 8.65
N SER A 17 -8.23 15.26 9.79
CA SER A 17 -7.66 14.83 11.07
C SER A 17 -8.29 13.50 11.46
N VAL A 18 -7.48 12.47 11.47
CA VAL A 18 -7.82 11.21 12.10
C VAL A 18 -7.16 11.26 13.48
N ARG A 19 -7.92 11.54 14.52
CA ARG A 19 -7.39 11.56 15.87
C ARG A 19 -6.86 10.18 16.22
N VAL A 20 -5.57 10.09 16.23
CA VAL A 20 -4.88 9.01 16.91
C VAL A 20 -4.58 9.51 18.32
N GLN A 21 -4.79 8.71 19.32
CA GLN A 21 -4.60 9.11 20.74
C GLN A 21 -3.14 9.40 21.10
N ASP A 22 -2.22 9.13 20.20
CA ASP A 22 -0.82 9.50 20.26
C ASP A 22 -0.61 10.68 19.30
N GLU A 23 -0.19 11.83 19.82
CA GLU A 23 0.09 13.07 19.08
C GLU A 23 1.01 12.89 17.85
N ARG A 24 1.74 11.76 17.79
CA ARG A 24 2.64 11.41 16.67
C ARG A 24 1.95 10.87 15.43
N SER A 25 0.68 10.57 15.50
CA SER A 25 -0.05 9.87 14.44
C SER A 25 -1.26 10.64 13.91
N ASP A 26 -1.40 11.92 14.24
CA ASP A 26 -2.43 12.76 13.61
C ASP A 26 -2.08 12.96 12.13
N LEU A 27 -2.89 12.39 11.27
CA LEU A 27 -2.79 12.56 9.81
C LEU A 27 -3.44 13.88 9.33
N GLY A 28 -3.94 14.68 10.26
CA GLY A 28 -4.53 15.98 9.98
C GLY A 28 -3.49 17.06 9.68
N GLY A 29 -3.95 18.16 9.12
CA GLY A 29 -3.14 19.33 8.80
C GLY A 29 -2.88 19.51 7.31
N THR A 30 -1.91 20.36 6.98
CA THR A 30 -1.53 20.64 5.59
C THR A 30 -0.41 19.70 5.16
N THR A 31 -0.63 19.01 4.02
CA THR A 31 0.39 18.14 3.41
C THR A 31 0.81 18.65 2.04
N THR A 32 2.05 18.33 1.65
CA THR A 32 2.62 18.62 0.32
C THR A 32 2.82 17.30 -0.41
N GLN A 33 2.12 17.13 -1.52
CA GLN A 33 2.14 15.95 -2.38
C GLN A 33 2.33 16.38 -3.83
N GLY A 34 2.43 15.43 -4.77
CA GLY A 34 2.68 15.78 -6.18
C GLY A 34 1.85 14.97 -7.15
N VAL A 35 1.54 15.59 -8.31
CA VAL A 35 1.05 14.90 -9.50
C VAL A 35 2.20 14.83 -10.49
N LEU A 36 2.76 13.64 -10.66
CA LEU A 36 3.83 13.36 -11.60
C LEU A 36 3.26 13.16 -13.01
N ARG A 37 3.86 13.82 -13.99
CA ARG A 37 3.50 13.73 -15.41
C ARG A 37 4.72 13.33 -16.22
N VAL A 38 4.61 12.25 -16.98
CA VAL A 38 5.62 11.80 -17.95
C VAL A 38 5.07 12.02 -19.35
N LYS A 39 5.68 12.93 -20.11
CA LYS A 39 5.26 13.29 -21.48
C LYS A 39 6.12 12.57 -22.50
N THR A 40 5.53 12.24 -23.65
CA THR A 40 6.20 11.56 -24.75
C THR A 40 6.08 12.32 -26.08
N ASP A 41 6.96 12.02 -27.02
CA ASP A 41 6.91 12.55 -28.40
C ASP A 41 5.69 12.06 -29.20
N ALA A 42 4.97 11.03 -28.71
CA ALA A 42 3.71 10.56 -29.29
C ALA A 42 2.48 11.30 -28.75
N GLY A 43 2.65 12.31 -27.88
CA GLY A 43 1.55 13.05 -27.26
C GLY A 43 0.81 12.28 -26.15
N ILE A 44 1.35 11.13 -25.74
CA ILE A 44 0.80 10.34 -24.62
C ILE A 44 1.44 10.82 -23.32
N GLU A 45 0.62 11.08 -22.30
CA GLU A 45 1.05 11.42 -20.95
C GLU A 45 0.69 10.31 -19.96
N GLY A 46 1.68 9.83 -19.20
CA GLY A 46 1.47 8.96 -18.06
C GLY A 46 1.52 9.71 -16.76
N ASN A 47 0.73 9.26 -15.80
CA ASN A 47 0.53 9.95 -14.54
C ASN A 47 0.76 9.03 -13.35
N ALA A 48 1.26 9.60 -12.26
CA ALA A 48 1.28 9.01 -10.94
C ALA A 48 1.20 10.10 -9.87
N PHE A 49 0.97 9.71 -8.63
CA PHE A 49 1.02 10.66 -7.53
C PHE A 49 2.20 10.38 -6.62
N VAL A 50 2.82 11.44 -6.11
CA VAL A 50 3.96 11.40 -5.20
C VAL A 50 3.50 11.76 -3.81
N GLY A 51 3.81 10.92 -2.84
CA GLY A 51 3.43 11.13 -1.45
C GLY A 51 2.30 10.23 -0.98
N ASP A 52 2.21 10.11 0.31
CA ASP A 52 1.21 9.30 1.01
C ASP A 52 0.60 10.07 2.19
N GLN A 53 0.04 9.38 3.14
CA GLN A 53 -0.69 9.83 4.33
C GLN A 53 -0.12 11.09 5.02
N GLY A 54 -0.40 12.28 4.56
CA GLY A 54 -0.13 13.49 5.32
C GLY A 54 1.34 13.92 5.45
N ALA A 55 2.31 13.12 5.02
CA ALA A 55 3.72 13.48 5.05
C ALA A 55 4.08 14.51 3.98
N ASP A 56 5.03 15.41 4.29
CA ASP A 56 5.63 16.29 3.30
C ASP A 56 6.52 15.49 2.34
N SER A 57 6.17 15.49 1.06
CA SER A 57 6.86 14.75 0.01
C SER A 57 7.79 15.60 -0.86
N SER A 58 8.08 16.84 -0.44
CA SER A 58 8.90 17.80 -1.21
C SER A 58 10.26 17.23 -1.57
N GLN A 59 10.97 16.62 -0.63
CA GLN A 59 12.29 16.04 -0.88
C GLN A 59 12.23 14.88 -1.91
N ARG A 60 11.18 14.07 -1.85
CA ARG A 60 10.97 12.98 -2.81
C ARG A 60 10.72 13.50 -4.21
N MET A 61 9.86 14.52 -4.34
CA MET A 61 9.58 15.17 -5.62
C MET A 61 10.84 15.79 -6.23
N GLU A 62 11.62 16.51 -5.43
CA GLU A 62 12.91 17.07 -5.89
C GLU A 62 13.87 15.98 -6.34
N SER A 63 13.95 14.86 -5.62
CA SER A 63 14.84 13.74 -6.00
C SER A 63 14.43 13.12 -7.33
N ILE A 64 13.12 12.96 -7.60
CA ILE A 64 12.63 12.48 -8.90
C ILE A 64 13.12 13.42 -10.01
N ILE A 65 12.96 14.73 -9.85
CA ILE A 65 13.34 15.71 -10.88
C ILE A 65 14.87 15.82 -11.04
N LYS A 66 15.61 15.88 -9.93
CA LYS A 66 17.08 16.10 -9.99
C LYS A 66 17.87 14.85 -10.39
N ILE A 67 17.35 13.66 -10.02
CA ILE A 67 18.11 12.40 -10.16
C ILE A 67 17.53 11.51 -11.26
N LEU A 68 16.22 11.24 -11.23
CA LEU A 68 15.62 10.27 -12.15
C LEU A 68 15.27 10.87 -13.51
N LYS A 69 14.78 12.12 -13.57
CA LYS A 69 14.44 12.78 -14.83
C LYS A 69 15.64 12.78 -15.80
N PRO A 70 16.85 13.23 -15.44
CA PRO A 70 17.99 13.22 -16.37
C PRO A 70 18.32 11.83 -16.93
N ALA A 71 18.14 10.79 -16.12
CA ALA A 71 18.40 9.41 -16.52
C ALA A 71 17.37 8.86 -17.53
N MET A 72 16.14 9.42 -17.52
CA MET A 72 15.02 8.92 -18.32
C MET A 72 14.76 9.75 -19.59
N MET A 73 15.25 10.97 -19.68
CA MET A 73 15.05 11.83 -20.88
C MET A 73 15.56 11.15 -22.15
N GLY A 74 14.72 11.12 -23.18
CA GLY A 74 15.00 10.51 -24.47
C GLY A 74 14.95 8.97 -24.51
N ARG A 75 14.68 8.31 -23.37
CA ARG A 75 14.44 6.86 -23.30
C ARG A 75 13.01 6.50 -23.66
N GLU A 76 12.77 5.22 -23.84
CA GLU A 76 11.42 4.69 -24.02
C GLU A 76 10.74 4.42 -22.66
N PRO A 77 9.44 4.66 -22.53
CA PRO A 77 8.70 4.29 -21.32
C PRO A 77 8.80 2.81 -20.96
N SER A 78 9.07 1.95 -21.95
CA SER A 78 9.31 0.51 -21.79
C SER A 78 10.63 0.15 -21.10
N ASP A 79 11.59 1.10 -20.99
CA ASP A 79 12.91 0.84 -20.39
C ASP A 79 12.87 0.68 -18.85
N ARG A 80 11.75 0.17 -18.30
CA ARG A 80 11.55 -0.01 -16.86
C ARG A 80 12.50 -1.01 -16.22
N GLU A 81 12.80 -2.12 -16.92
CA GLU A 81 13.79 -3.09 -16.46
C GLU A 81 15.21 -2.52 -16.42
N TRP A 82 15.55 -1.68 -17.41
CA TRP A 82 16.81 -0.95 -17.38
C TRP A 82 16.85 -0.03 -16.15
N LEU A 83 15.81 0.76 -15.91
CA LEU A 83 15.72 1.66 -14.75
C LEU A 83 15.86 0.87 -13.44
N TRP A 84 15.10 -0.22 -13.27
CA TRP A 84 15.19 -1.10 -12.12
C TRP A 84 16.63 -1.54 -11.81
N ASN A 85 17.35 -1.98 -12.83
CA ASN A 85 18.74 -2.45 -12.68
C ASN A 85 19.75 -1.32 -12.47
N GLN A 86 19.42 -0.09 -12.87
CA GLN A 86 20.31 1.08 -12.72
C GLN A 86 20.06 1.88 -11.45
N LEU A 87 18.98 1.65 -10.73
CA LEU A 87 18.65 2.40 -9.52
C LEU A 87 19.80 2.50 -8.50
N PRO A 88 20.52 1.41 -8.16
CA PRO A 88 21.64 1.49 -7.22
C PRO A 88 22.78 2.40 -7.70
N VAL A 89 22.95 2.52 -9.02
CA VAL A 89 23.98 3.38 -9.63
C VAL A 89 23.51 4.83 -9.71
N ILE A 90 22.25 5.05 -10.12
CA ILE A 90 21.67 6.37 -10.32
C ILE A 90 21.50 7.11 -9.00
N VAL A 91 21.03 6.43 -7.96
CA VAL A 91 20.71 7.03 -6.66
C VAL A 91 21.92 7.03 -5.71
N GLY A 92 22.92 6.21 -5.99
CA GLY A 92 24.13 6.05 -5.18
C GLY A 92 24.01 5.02 -4.06
N HIS A 93 25.13 4.40 -3.72
CA HIS A 93 25.21 3.41 -2.68
C HIS A 93 24.96 4.05 -1.30
N GLY A 94 24.06 3.48 -0.50
CA GLY A 94 23.77 3.91 0.86
C GLY A 94 22.66 4.97 1.00
N SER A 95 22.07 5.44 -0.09
CA SER A 95 20.82 6.18 -0.04
C SER A 95 19.67 5.20 0.15
N SER A 96 18.76 5.46 1.10
CA SER A 96 17.48 4.74 1.09
C SER A 96 16.75 5.13 -0.18
N ILE A 97 16.78 4.23 -1.14
CA ILE A 97 16.20 4.36 -2.49
C ILE A 97 14.67 4.36 -2.39
N GLU A 98 14.20 4.15 -1.18
CA GLU A 98 12.79 4.11 -0.88
C GLU A 98 12.10 5.25 -1.58
N PRO A 99 11.13 4.91 -2.05
CA PRO A 99 10.11 4.99 -3.05
C PRO A 99 10.24 6.23 -3.95
N VAL A 100 11.46 6.72 -4.20
CA VAL A 100 11.71 7.85 -5.13
C VAL A 100 11.37 7.45 -6.56
N TRP A 101 11.71 6.21 -6.94
CA TRP A 101 11.45 5.71 -8.29
C TRP A 101 10.05 5.13 -8.49
N ALA A 102 9.39 4.66 -7.43
CA ALA A 102 8.11 3.97 -7.53
C ALA A 102 7.02 4.78 -8.25
N PRO A 103 6.81 6.08 -7.97
CA PRO A 103 5.87 6.90 -8.75
C PRO A 103 6.26 7.02 -10.22
N LEU A 104 7.55 7.10 -10.53
CA LEU A 104 8.01 7.15 -11.92
C LEU A 104 7.71 5.84 -12.66
N ASP A 105 7.99 4.70 -12.05
CA ASP A 105 7.64 3.37 -12.61
C ASP A 105 6.13 3.26 -12.89
N VAL A 106 5.31 3.71 -11.95
CA VAL A 106 3.84 3.73 -12.13
C VAL A 106 3.43 4.60 -13.32
N ALA A 107 4.01 5.81 -13.46
CA ALA A 107 3.70 6.69 -14.58
C ALA A 107 4.20 6.10 -15.93
N LEU A 108 5.33 5.39 -15.95
CA LEU A 108 5.81 4.70 -17.15
C LEU A 108 4.87 3.56 -17.57
N TRP A 109 4.35 2.78 -16.61
CA TRP A 109 3.33 1.78 -16.86
C TRP A 109 2.01 2.39 -17.35
N ASP A 110 1.65 3.57 -16.86
CA ASP A 110 0.46 4.29 -17.31
C ASP A 110 0.61 4.74 -18.77
N VAL A 111 1.79 5.26 -19.18
CA VAL A 111 2.10 5.53 -20.60
C VAL A 111 1.92 4.29 -21.46
N GLU A 112 2.48 3.16 -21.05
CA GLU A 112 2.40 1.91 -21.82
C GLU A 112 0.96 1.42 -21.97
N GLY A 113 0.20 1.41 -20.88
CA GLY A 113 -1.19 1.02 -20.91
C GLY A 113 -2.04 1.92 -21.81
N LYS A 114 -1.84 3.25 -21.74
CA LYS A 114 -2.49 4.22 -22.62
C LYS A 114 -2.07 4.03 -24.07
N SER A 115 -0.80 3.81 -24.33
CA SER A 115 -0.29 3.54 -25.68
C SER A 115 -0.87 2.25 -26.30
N ALA A 116 -1.01 1.21 -25.49
CA ALA A 116 -1.61 -0.06 -25.92
C ALA A 116 -3.15 -0.04 -25.94
N GLY A 117 -3.80 1.02 -25.45
CA GLY A 117 -5.25 1.07 -25.27
C GLY A 117 -5.77 0.02 -24.28
N GLN A 118 -4.96 -0.42 -23.33
CA GLN A 118 -5.25 -1.50 -22.40
C GLN A 118 -5.00 -1.10 -20.93
N PRO A 119 -5.81 -1.59 -19.98
CA PRO A 119 -5.49 -1.46 -18.56
C PRO A 119 -4.23 -2.26 -18.21
N ILE A 120 -3.44 -1.77 -17.24
CA ILE A 120 -2.13 -2.34 -16.90
C ILE A 120 -2.23 -3.83 -16.52
N HIS A 121 -3.27 -4.25 -15.79
CA HIS A 121 -3.40 -5.66 -15.42
C HIS A 121 -3.49 -6.61 -16.64
N LYS A 122 -3.98 -6.12 -17.80
CA LYS A 122 -3.99 -6.90 -19.06
C LYS A 122 -2.58 -7.10 -19.58
N LEU A 123 -1.74 -6.07 -19.50
CA LEU A 123 -0.33 -6.13 -19.91
C LEU A 123 0.50 -7.03 -18.97
N LEU A 124 0.14 -7.06 -17.68
CA LEU A 124 0.76 -7.93 -16.68
C LEU A 124 0.29 -9.40 -16.75
N GLY A 125 -0.82 -9.66 -17.45
CA GLY A 125 -1.52 -10.95 -17.48
C GLY A 125 -2.59 -11.02 -16.39
N THR A 126 -3.87 -10.87 -16.79
CA THR A 126 -5.01 -10.89 -15.86
C THR A 126 -5.22 -12.28 -15.26
N ALA A 127 -5.25 -12.37 -13.93
CA ALA A 127 -5.55 -13.59 -13.19
C ALA A 127 -6.99 -13.59 -12.63
N ARG A 128 -7.53 -12.41 -12.30
CA ARG A 128 -8.88 -12.25 -11.73
C ARG A 128 -9.52 -10.94 -12.18
N ASN A 129 -10.86 -10.83 -12.03
CA ASN A 129 -11.62 -9.64 -12.43
C ASN A 129 -12.15 -8.83 -11.25
N GLU A 130 -12.06 -9.36 -10.03
CA GLU A 130 -12.42 -8.68 -8.79
C GLU A 130 -11.56 -9.20 -7.63
N VAL A 131 -11.45 -8.43 -6.56
CA VAL A 131 -10.77 -8.81 -5.33
C VAL A 131 -11.58 -8.35 -4.11
N PRO A 132 -11.73 -9.19 -3.07
CA PRO A 132 -12.30 -8.74 -1.81
C PRO A 132 -11.38 -7.71 -1.15
N LEU A 133 -11.97 -6.91 -0.26
CA LEU A 133 -11.24 -5.88 0.48
C LEU A 133 -11.48 -6.02 1.98
N TYR A 134 -10.53 -5.53 2.77
CA TYR A 134 -10.74 -5.28 4.18
C TYR A 134 -10.67 -3.78 4.47
N ALA A 135 -11.58 -3.31 5.35
CA ALA A 135 -11.53 -1.95 5.86
C ALA A 135 -10.49 -1.85 6.98
N THR A 136 -9.82 -0.72 7.07
CA THR A 136 -8.92 -0.42 8.19
C THR A 136 -8.83 1.08 8.43
N TYR A 137 -8.62 1.45 9.68
CA TYR A 137 -8.31 2.81 10.11
C TYR A 137 -6.92 2.85 10.74
N PRO A 138 -6.25 4.01 10.76
CA PRO A 138 -5.09 4.18 11.64
C PRO A 138 -5.50 3.99 13.10
N PRO A 139 -4.55 3.74 14.03
CA PRO A 139 -4.86 3.62 15.45
C PRO A 139 -5.58 4.88 15.96
N ARG A 140 -6.84 4.77 16.41
CA ARG A 140 -7.65 5.92 16.82
C ARG A 140 -8.47 5.71 18.10
N HIS A 141 -8.44 4.50 18.68
CA HIS A 141 -9.17 4.18 19.90
C HIS A 141 -8.24 3.80 21.05
N GLY A 142 -8.53 4.31 22.23
CA GLY A 142 -7.81 3.97 23.46
C GLY A 142 -8.58 3.04 24.39
N THR A 143 -9.73 2.57 23.97
CA THR A 143 -10.60 1.66 24.74
C THR A 143 -11.04 0.49 23.89
N VAL A 144 -11.39 -0.61 24.56
CA VAL A 144 -11.93 -1.82 23.89
C VAL A 144 -13.25 -1.51 23.18
N GLU A 145 -14.10 -0.71 23.82
CA GLU A 145 -15.43 -0.32 23.32
C GLU A 145 -15.33 0.41 21.98
N GLY A 146 -14.34 1.29 21.83
CA GLY A 146 -14.13 2.00 20.57
C GLY A 146 -13.88 1.07 19.37
N PHE A 147 -13.15 -0.03 19.56
CA PHE A 147 -12.95 -1.04 18.51
C PHE A 147 -14.20 -1.86 18.22
N ILE A 148 -15.02 -2.14 19.25
CA ILE A 148 -16.30 -2.83 19.07
C ILE A 148 -17.23 -1.96 18.24
N ASP A 149 -17.38 -0.68 18.60
CA ASP A 149 -18.26 0.27 17.91
C ASP A 149 -17.83 0.44 16.45
N GLU A 150 -16.51 0.57 16.19
CA GLU A 150 -15.96 0.66 14.85
C GLU A 150 -16.24 -0.59 14.01
N ALA A 151 -16.04 -1.76 14.57
CA ALA A 151 -16.31 -3.04 13.89
C ALA A 151 -17.79 -3.22 13.53
N LEU A 152 -18.70 -2.86 14.45
CA LEU A 152 -20.14 -2.89 14.21
C LEU A 152 -20.56 -1.87 13.14
N GLN A 153 -20.02 -0.65 13.19
CA GLN A 153 -20.24 0.36 12.15
C GLN A 153 -19.82 -0.16 10.78
N LEU A 154 -18.59 -0.71 10.64
CA LEU A 154 -18.10 -1.25 9.39
C LEU A 154 -18.96 -2.41 8.87
N LYS A 155 -19.43 -3.28 9.77
CA LYS A 155 -20.36 -4.37 9.42
C LYS A 155 -21.69 -3.82 8.88
N ASP A 156 -22.25 -2.79 9.52
CA ASP A 156 -23.49 -2.13 9.07
C ASP A 156 -23.32 -1.40 7.75
N GLU A 157 -22.13 -0.86 7.46
CA GLU A 157 -21.75 -0.27 6.17
C GLU A 157 -21.52 -1.33 5.07
N GLY A 158 -21.56 -2.62 5.41
CA GLY A 158 -21.46 -3.74 4.48
C GLY A 158 -20.03 -4.27 4.23
N TYR A 159 -19.04 -3.82 5.01
CA TYR A 159 -17.71 -4.42 4.98
C TYR A 159 -17.73 -5.84 5.55
N ARG A 160 -17.00 -6.74 4.89
CA ARG A 160 -16.93 -8.17 5.27
C ARG A 160 -15.62 -8.57 5.94
N ALA A 161 -14.65 -7.67 5.93
CA ALA A 161 -13.36 -7.87 6.59
C ALA A 161 -12.86 -6.57 7.21
N TYR A 162 -12.24 -6.68 8.39
CA TYR A 162 -11.74 -5.55 9.16
C TYR A 162 -10.39 -5.86 9.79
N LYS A 163 -9.44 -4.93 9.63
CA LYS A 163 -8.13 -4.98 10.29
C LYS A 163 -8.06 -3.96 11.42
N ILE A 164 -7.83 -4.47 12.63
CA ILE A 164 -7.69 -3.68 13.85
C ILE A 164 -6.26 -3.18 13.99
N HIS A 165 -6.09 -1.88 14.26
CA HIS A 165 -4.82 -1.31 14.74
C HIS A 165 -4.97 -0.97 16.23
N PRO A 166 -4.54 -1.83 17.16
CA PRO A 166 -4.77 -1.63 18.59
C PRO A 166 -4.03 -0.43 19.17
N GLY A 167 -3.01 0.09 18.45
CA GLY A 167 -2.32 1.34 18.77
C GLY A 167 -1.82 1.39 20.22
N PRO A 168 -2.29 2.39 20.99
CA PRO A 168 -1.81 2.63 22.34
C PRO A 168 -2.33 1.64 23.38
N LEU A 169 -3.23 0.72 23.05
CA LEU A 169 -3.74 -0.26 24.01
C LEU A 169 -2.59 -1.11 24.58
N HIS A 170 -2.59 -1.27 25.88
CA HIS A 170 -1.74 -2.28 26.51
C HIS A 170 -2.08 -3.67 25.95
N TYR A 171 -1.08 -4.53 25.73
CA TYR A 171 -1.26 -5.81 25.06
C TYR A 171 -2.40 -6.70 25.62
N LYS A 172 -2.64 -6.65 26.94
CA LYS A 172 -3.79 -7.37 27.55
C LYS A 172 -5.12 -6.80 27.12
N GLN A 173 -5.22 -5.47 26.96
CA GLN A 173 -6.44 -4.84 26.47
C GLN A 173 -6.61 -5.11 24.96
N ALA A 174 -5.53 -5.19 24.19
CA ALA A 174 -5.59 -5.57 22.78
C ALA A 174 -6.10 -7.02 22.60
N ALA A 175 -5.69 -7.95 23.44
CA ALA A 175 -6.22 -9.32 23.46
C ALA A 175 -7.72 -9.36 23.84
N ILE A 176 -8.15 -8.56 24.82
CA ILE A 176 -9.56 -8.42 25.18
C ILE A 176 -10.35 -7.80 24.01
N ALA A 177 -9.81 -6.76 23.36
CA ALA A 177 -10.45 -6.14 22.20
C ALA A 177 -10.64 -7.15 21.05
N ALA A 178 -9.62 -7.97 20.77
CA ALA A 178 -9.72 -9.01 19.75
C ALA A 178 -10.90 -9.98 20.03
N ALA A 179 -11.01 -10.50 21.26
CA ALA A 179 -12.08 -11.40 21.64
C ALA A 179 -13.47 -10.71 21.61
N LYS A 180 -13.55 -9.48 22.11
CA LYS A 180 -14.82 -8.75 22.17
C LYS A 180 -15.32 -8.26 20.80
N VAL A 181 -14.42 -7.89 19.91
CA VAL A 181 -14.79 -7.57 18.52
C VAL A 181 -15.33 -8.82 17.83
N ARG A 182 -14.67 -9.98 17.96
CA ARG A 182 -15.19 -11.25 17.40
C ARG A 182 -16.58 -11.59 17.94
N GLU A 183 -16.78 -11.47 19.26
CA GLU A 183 -18.09 -11.69 19.89
C GLU A 183 -19.17 -10.76 19.30
N ALA A 184 -18.84 -9.50 19.04
CA ALA A 184 -19.77 -8.50 18.55
C ALA A 184 -20.13 -8.68 17.06
N VAL A 185 -19.13 -8.95 16.19
CA VAL A 185 -19.38 -9.04 14.74
C VAL A 185 -19.76 -10.45 14.27
N GLY A 186 -19.51 -11.49 15.09
CA GLY A 186 -19.78 -12.89 14.73
C GLY A 186 -18.73 -13.49 13.79
N GLU A 187 -18.96 -14.72 13.35
CA GLU A 187 -18.01 -15.52 12.56
C GLU A 187 -17.92 -15.11 11.08
N GLU A 188 -18.94 -14.44 10.56
CA GLU A 188 -18.99 -14.09 9.12
C GLU A 188 -18.04 -12.96 8.71
N MET A 189 -17.60 -12.13 9.66
CA MET A 189 -16.65 -11.04 9.40
C MET A 189 -15.21 -11.53 9.58
N THR A 190 -14.42 -11.43 8.53
CA THR A 190 -12.97 -11.73 8.61
C THR A 190 -12.26 -10.65 9.42
N LEU A 191 -11.48 -11.05 10.42
CA LEU A 191 -10.75 -10.13 11.29
C LEU A 191 -9.23 -10.30 11.14
N MET A 192 -8.52 -9.20 11.18
CA MET A 192 -7.05 -9.13 11.21
C MET A 192 -6.61 -8.15 12.29
N LEU A 193 -5.36 -8.28 12.76
CA LEU A 193 -4.79 -7.34 13.72
C LEU A 193 -3.39 -6.93 13.29
N ASP A 194 -3.10 -5.62 13.33
CA ASP A 194 -1.79 -5.03 13.01
C ASP A 194 -1.26 -4.21 14.18
N ARG A 195 -0.08 -4.59 14.66
CA ARG A 195 0.56 -3.92 15.81
C ARG A 195 1.67 -2.92 15.41
N ASN A 196 2.05 -2.85 14.17
CA ASN A 196 3.13 -1.97 13.71
C ASN A 196 4.44 -2.13 14.53
N HIS A 197 4.92 -3.35 14.72
CA HIS A 197 6.17 -3.73 15.43
C HIS A 197 6.25 -3.34 16.91
N GLY A 198 5.13 -3.08 17.57
CA GLY A 198 5.12 -2.45 18.88
C GLY A 198 5.17 -3.37 20.09
N TYR A 199 5.27 -4.72 19.91
CA TYR A 199 5.33 -5.65 21.04
C TYR A 199 6.72 -6.25 21.23
N SER A 200 7.02 -6.63 22.49
CA SER A 200 8.02 -7.63 22.78
C SER A 200 7.53 -9.02 22.39
N PHE A 201 8.42 -10.01 22.25
CA PHE A 201 8.06 -11.38 21.95
C PHE A 201 6.97 -11.95 22.89
N ARG A 202 7.11 -11.72 24.21
CA ARG A 202 6.15 -12.19 25.22
C ARG A 202 4.77 -11.57 25.03
N GLU A 203 4.70 -10.29 24.73
CA GLU A 203 3.43 -9.57 24.49
C GLU A 203 2.79 -10.02 23.19
N ALA A 204 3.60 -10.18 22.13
CA ALA A 204 3.15 -10.69 20.84
C ALA A 204 2.58 -12.10 20.96
N LEU A 205 3.24 -13.00 21.69
CA LEU A 205 2.74 -14.35 21.92
C LEU A 205 1.42 -14.33 22.70
N TYR A 206 1.30 -13.48 23.73
CA TYR A 206 0.07 -13.37 24.52
C TYR A 206 -1.12 -12.89 23.66
N VAL A 207 -0.91 -11.86 22.83
CA VAL A 207 -1.95 -11.38 21.91
C VAL A 207 -2.24 -12.41 20.83
N GLY A 208 -1.22 -13.03 20.24
CA GLY A 208 -1.36 -14.04 19.21
C GLY A 208 -2.20 -15.24 19.66
N GLN A 209 -2.03 -15.70 20.90
CA GLN A 209 -2.87 -16.77 21.48
C GLN A 209 -4.35 -16.36 21.55
N ALA A 210 -4.65 -15.09 21.88
CA ALA A 210 -6.02 -14.59 21.83
C ALA A 210 -6.56 -14.49 20.39
N LEU A 211 -5.69 -14.24 19.42
CA LEU A 211 -6.10 -14.26 17.99
C LEU A 211 -6.41 -15.69 17.52
N ASP A 212 -5.61 -16.68 17.94
CA ASP A 212 -5.87 -18.11 17.67
C ASP A 212 -7.23 -18.56 18.21
N GLU A 213 -7.56 -18.20 19.48
CA GLU A 213 -8.81 -18.53 20.13
C GLU A 213 -10.03 -17.85 19.46
N ASN A 214 -9.82 -16.78 18.68
CA ASN A 214 -10.88 -15.97 18.08
C ASN A 214 -10.86 -15.97 16.54
N ASP A 215 -10.19 -16.94 15.91
CA ASP A 215 -10.15 -17.18 14.46
C ASP A 215 -9.82 -15.92 13.66
N TYR A 216 -8.68 -15.28 13.98
CA TYR A 216 -8.16 -14.15 13.21
C TYR A 216 -7.43 -14.64 11.97
N PHE A 217 -7.62 -13.96 10.85
CA PHE A 217 -7.09 -14.37 9.55
C PHE A 217 -5.58 -14.15 9.42
N TRP A 218 -5.04 -13.06 9.99
CA TRP A 218 -3.60 -12.86 10.21
C TRP A 218 -3.29 -11.93 11.37
N TYR A 219 -2.06 -12.03 11.82
CA TYR A 219 -1.42 -11.15 12.79
C TYR A 219 -0.27 -10.39 12.11
N GLU A 220 -0.43 -9.07 11.90
CA GLU A 220 0.52 -8.24 11.15
C GLU A 220 1.50 -7.54 12.07
N ASP A 221 2.78 -7.60 11.66
CA ASP A 221 3.90 -6.88 12.27
C ASP A 221 3.88 -6.85 13.81
N PRO A 222 3.73 -7.99 14.51
CA PRO A 222 3.66 -8.01 15.99
C PRO A 222 4.94 -7.50 16.65
N ILE A 223 6.11 -7.87 16.09
CA ILE A 223 7.45 -7.55 16.59
C ILE A 223 8.33 -7.02 15.44
N PRO A 224 9.49 -6.41 15.73
CA PRO A 224 10.38 -5.87 14.70
C PRO A 224 10.77 -6.90 13.63
N ALA A 225 10.64 -6.52 12.34
CA ALA A 225 10.86 -7.42 11.21
C ALA A 225 12.30 -7.88 11.01
N ASN A 226 13.27 -7.24 11.63
CA ASN A 226 14.68 -7.65 11.62
C ASN A 226 15.03 -8.74 12.65
N ASP A 227 14.11 -9.09 13.56
CA ASP A 227 14.26 -10.19 14.52
C ASP A 227 13.66 -11.49 13.94
N ILE A 228 14.33 -12.03 12.92
CA ILE A 228 13.86 -13.22 12.18
C ILE A 228 13.75 -14.45 13.09
N GLU A 229 14.61 -14.58 14.08
CA GLU A 229 14.59 -15.72 15.04
C GLU A 229 13.30 -15.69 15.87
N SER A 230 12.99 -14.56 16.51
CA SER A 230 11.76 -14.40 17.28
C SER A 230 10.50 -14.50 16.41
N ILE A 231 10.52 -13.96 15.20
CA ILE A 231 9.41 -14.09 14.24
C ILE A 231 9.17 -15.57 13.90
N THR A 232 10.24 -16.31 13.63
CA THR A 232 10.15 -17.74 13.31
C THR A 232 9.61 -18.54 14.50
N GLU A 233 10.10 -18.27 15.70
CA GLU A 233 9.59 -18.90 16.91
C GLU A 233 8.11 -18.56 17.16
N LEU A 234 7.72 -17.29 17.00
CA LEU A 234 6.33 -16.85 17.15
C LEU A 234 5.41 -17.53 16.13
N SER A 235 5.83 -17.58 14.86
CA SER A 235 5.10 -18.27 13.79
C SER A 235 4.91 -19.77 14.02
N ASN A 236 5.84 -20.41 14.72
CA ASN A 236 5.74 -21.84 15.06
C ASN A 236 4.86 -22.11 16.28
N ARG A 237 4.53 -21.08 17.07
CA ARG A 237 3.72 -21.19 18.29
C ARG A 237 2.27 -20.78 18.11
N LEU A 238 1.95 -20.10 16.99
CA LEU A 238 0.64 -19.57 16.71
C LEU A 238 0.02 -20.29 15.50
N ASP A 239 -1.27 -20.51 15.56
CA ASP A 239 -2.08 -21.00 14.43
C ASP A 239 -2.40 -19.84 13.46
N THR A 240 -2.64 -18.61 13.99
CA THR A 240 -2.85 -17.39 13.22
C THR A 240 -1.59 -17.03 12.43
N PRO A 241 -1.63 -16.99 11.09
CA PRO A 241 -0.47 -16.68 10.28
C PRO A 241 0.08 -15.27 10.57
N LEU A 242 1.40 -15.13 10.67
CA LEU A 242 2.04 -13.82 10.72
C LEU A 242 2.10 -13.22 9.31
N ASN A 243 1.72 -11.94 9.19
CA ASN A 243 1.90 -11.12 7.99
C ASN A 243 2.96 -10.05 8.29
N MET A 244 4.09 -10.10 7.61
CA MET A 244 5.25 -9.32 8.02
C MET A 244 5.64 -8.26 7.00
N SER A 245 6.13 -7.12 7.52
CA SER A 245 6.92 -6.16 6.77
C SER A 245 6.15 -5.09 5.99
N ASP A 246 5.05 -4.57 6.57
CA ASP A 246 4.46 -3.35 6.01
C ASP A 246 5.29 -2.10 6.35
N THR A 247 5.68 -1.94 7.60
CA THR A 247 6.25 -0.69 8.11
C THR A 247 7.73 -0.51 7.75
N THR A 248 8.53 -1.57 7.82
CA THR A 248 9.98 -1.52 7.51
C THR A 248 10.28 -1.65 6.02
N GLY A 249 9.27 -2.04 5.23
CA GLY A 249 9.34 -2.08 3.79
C GLY A 249 10.49 -2.89 3.25
N PHE A 250 10.35 -4.18 3.18
CA PHE A 250 11.33 -4.95 2.42
C PHE A 250 11.45 -4.40 1.01
N LEU A 251 12.61 -3.96 0.67
CA LEU A 251 13.03 -3.91 -0.71
C LEU A 251 13.04 -5.34 -1.26
N PHE A 252 13.00 -5.49 -2.56
CA PHE A 252 12.91 -6.79 -3.22
C PHE A 252 13.92 -7.83 -2.68
N HIS A 253 15.18 -7.41 -2.45
CA HIS A 253 16.23 -8.31 -1.95
C HIS A 253 16.07 -8.67 -0.46
N GLU A 254 15.55 -7.77 0.35
CA GLU A 254 15.25 -8.02 1.76
C GLU A 254 14.10 -9.02 1.90
N ALA A 255 13.07 -8.88 1.04
CA ALA A 255 12.00 -9.86 0.96
C ALA A 255 12.50 -11.26 0.64
N ALA A 256 13.46 -11.41 -0.29
CA ALA A 256 14.06 -12.69 -0.62
C ALA A 256 14.79 -13.33 0.57
N SER A 257 15.59 -12.53 1.29
CA SER A 257 16.30 -12.99 2.49
C SER A 257 15.32 -13.41 3.59
N PHE A 258 14.28 -12.62 3.81
CA PHE A 258 13.24 -12.94 4.79
C PHE A 258 12.50 -14.24 4.45
N LEU A 259 12.12 -14.45 3.20
CA LEU A 259 11.42 -15.65 2.72
C LEU A 259 12.25 -16.93 2.92
N GLN A 260 13.58 -16.84 2.78
CA GLN A 260 14.47 -17.97 3.00
C GLN A 260 14.65 -18.33 4.48
N ASN A 261 14.62 -17.33 5.36
CA ASN A 261 15.03 -17.47 6.75
C ASN A 261 13.87 -17.49 7.75
N SER A 262 12.63 -17.30 7.29
CA SER A 262 11.45 -17.28 8.16
C SER A 262 10.42 -18.33 7.79
N THR A 263 9.64 -18.77 8.78
CA THR A 263 8.51 -19.70 8.61
C THR A 263 7.19 -19.00 8.34
N THR A 264 7.16 -17.67 8.33
CA THR A 264 5.94 -16.90 8.06
C THR A 264 5.31 -17.25 6.71
N ARG A 265 3.98 -17.28 6.66
CA ARG A 265 3.24 -17.63 5.43
C ARG A 265 2.88 -16.42 4.58
N LEU A 266 2.79 -15.26 5.21
CA LEU A 266 2.36 -14.01 4.58
C LEU A 266 3.49 -12.98 4.65
N ILE A 267 3.63 -12.19 3.59
CA ILE A 267 4.56 -11.07 3.52
C ILE A 267 3.87 -9.89 2.84
N ARG A 268 4.18 -8.69 3.27
CA ARG A 268 3.66 -7.46 2.64
C ARG A 268 4.46 -7.06 1.41
N GLY A 269 3.77 -6.43 0.47
CA GLY A 269 4.33 -5.71 -0.67
C GLY A 269 3.45 -4.54 -1.03
N THR A 270 3.99 -3.52 -1.69
CA THR A 270 3.19 -2.38 -2.17
C THR A 270 3.92 -1.63 -3.28
N VAL A 271 3.17 -1.13 -4.27
CA VAL A 271 3.73 -0.27 -5.33
C VAL A 271 4.36 1.00 -4.77
N ARG A 272 3.92 1.50 -3.63
CA ARG A 272 4.48 2.67 -2.95
C ARG A 272 5.99 2.56 -2.71
N LYS A 273 6.47 1.35 -2.44
CA LYS A 273 7.87 1.05 -2.10
C LYS A 273 8.70 0.66 -3.32
N ILE A 274 8.16 -0.18 -4.18
CA ILE A 274 8.94 -0.84 -5.24
C ILE A 274 8.34 -0.73 -6.65
N GLY A 275 7.32 0.11 -6.83
CA GLY A 275 6.63 0.27 -8.11
C GLY A 275 5.84 -0.96 -8.55
N ILE A 276 5.19 -0.87 -9.70
CA ILE A 276 4.48 -1.99 -10.34
C ILE A 276 5.48 -3.09 -10.74
N THR A 277 6.61 -2.68 -11.35
CA THR A 277 7.66 -3.60 -11.79
C THR A 277 8.21 -4.43 -10.64
N GLY A 278 8.57 -3.78 -9.53
CA GLY A 278 9.10 -4.45 -8.36
C GLY A 278 8.08 -5.32 -7.65
N LEU A 279 6.85 -4.83 -7.46
CA LEU A 279 5.79 -5.59 -6.79
C LEU A 279 5.41 -6.85 -7.57
N LYS A 280 5.32 -6.78 -8.92
CA LYS A 280 5.07 -7.96 -9.74
C LYS A 280 6.17 -9.01 -9.59
N LYS A 281 7.45 -8.59 -9.56
CA LYS A 281 8.59 -9.50 -9.30
C LYS A 281 8.51 -10.10 -7.89
N GLN A 282 8.20 -9.30 -6.88
CA GLN A 282 8.08 -9.77 -5.50
C GLN A 282 6.94 -10.78 -5.36
N MET A 283 5.76 -10.53 -5.94
CA MET A 283 4.65 -11.48 -5.91
C MET A 283 5.01 -12.81 -6.56
N SER A 284 5.69 -12.79 -7.70
CA SER A 284 6.15 -14.03 -8.38
C SER A 284 7.20 -14.77 -7.55
N MET A 285 8.10 -14.06 -6.89
CA MET A 285 9.08 -14.67 -5.99
C MET A 285 8.38 -15.34 -4.78
N VAL A 286 7.45 -14.63 -4.14
CA VAL A 286 6.68 -15.15 -2.98
C VAL A 286 5.85 -16.38 -3.37
N GLU A 287 5.24 -16.37 -4.55
CA GLU A 287 4.53 -17.52 -5.12
C GLU A 287 5.45 -18.74 -5.28
N GLY A 288 6.69 -18.52 -5.75
CA GLY A 288 7.71 -19.58 -5.88
C GLY A 288 8.09 -20.22 -4.55
N PHE A 289 7.91 -19.52 -3.43
CA PHE A 289 8.07 -20.06 -2.06
C PHE A 289 6.78 -20.68 -1.49
N HIS A 290 5.71 -20.80 -2.28
CA HIS A 290 4.37 -21.23 -1.81
C HIS A 290 3.83 -20.40 -0.64
N LYS A 291 4.14 -19.09 -0.64
CA LYS A 291 3.68 -18.10 0.34
C LYS A 291 2.79 -17.08 -0.35
N ILE A 292 2.15 -16.21 0.41
CA ILE A 292 1.21 -15.20 -0.08
C ILE A 292 1.80 -13.80 0.12
N CYS A 293 1.67 -12.95 -0.88
CA CYS A 293 2.05 -11.53 -0.83
C CYS A 293 0.81 -10.67 -0.66
N GLU A 294 0.47 -10.31 0.57
CA GLU A 294 -0.64 -9.41 0.84
C GLU A 294 -0.23 -7.97 0.55
N VAL A 295 -0.94 -7.33 -0.39
CA VAL A 295 -0.58 -6.00 -0.86
C VAL A 295 -1.10 -4.94 0.11
N GLY A 296 -0.16 -4.19 0.69
CA GLY A 296 -0.44 -3.14 1.67
C GLY A 296 -0.82 -1.80 1.05
N LEU A 297 -1.09 -0.83 1.91
CA LEU A 297 -1.49 0.52 1.53
C LEU A 297 -0.52 1.17 0.53
N ALA A 298 -1.10 1.77 -0.52
CA ALA A 298 -0.34 2.58 -1.47
C ALA A 298 -0.32 4.09 -1.15
N GLY A 299 -1.30 4.61 -0.45
CA GLY A 299 -1.29 5.94 0.15
C GLY A 299 -1.88 7.08 -0.68
N ASN A 300 -2.23 6.87 -1.95
CA ASN A 300 -2.94 7.85 -2.78
C ASN A 300 -3.69 7.20 -3.93
N SER A 301 -4.54 7.96 -4.63
CA SER A 301 -5.44 7.44 -5.68
C SER A 301 -4.72 6.68 -6.79
N ALA A 302 -3.65 7.25 -7.35
CA ALA A 302 -2.93 6.63 -8.46
C ALA A 302 -2.20 5.35 -8.03
N LEU A 303 -1.56 5.37 -6.85
CA LEU A 303 -0.87 4.19 -6.32
C LEU A 303 -1.85 3.11 -5.85
N ASN A 304 -3.03 3.48 -5.35
CA ASN A 304 -4.10 2.52 -5.03
C ASN A 304 -4.59 1.80 -6.30
N ALA A 305 -4.80 2.54 -7.40
CA ALA A 305 -5.11 1.93 -8.69
C ALA A 305 -3.98 1.02 -9.18
N ALA A 306 -2.72 1.44 -9.03
CA ALA A 306 -1.55 0.64 -9.39
C ALA A 306 -1.45 -0.67 -8.57
N ASN A 307 -1.67 -0.62 -7.24
CA ASN A 307 -1.79 -1.81 -6.41
C ASN A 307 -2.87 -2.76 -6.95
N LEU A 308 -4.04 -2.21 -7.26
CA LEU A 308 -5.17 -3.00 -7.77
C LEU A 308 -4.82 -3.71 -9.09
N HIS A 309 -4.11 -3.05 -10.01
CA HIS A 309 -3.64 -3.69 -11.25
C HIS A 309 -2.71 -4.87 -10.98
N VAL A 310 -1.77 -4.73 -10.05
CA VAL A 310 -0.86 -5.83 -9.72
C VAL A 310 -1.61 -6.98 -9.06
N ILE A 311 -2.52 -6.69 -8.13
CA ILE A 311 -3.39 -7.69 -7.49
C ILE A 311 -4.23 -8.44 -8.55
N MET A 312 -4.81 -7.73 -9.52
CA MET A 312 -5.59 -8.36 -10.60
C MET A 312 -4.75 -9.27 -11.51
N SER A 313 -3.44 -9.09 -11.52
CA SER A 313 -2.51 -9.91 -12.31
C SER A 313 -1.96 -11.13 -11.56
N SER A 314 -2.48 -11.45 -10.37
CA SER A 314 -1.99 -12.56 -9.56
C SER A 314 -3.11 -13.13 -8.68
N MET A 315 -3.04 -14.44 -8.40
CA MET A 315 -3.88 -15.08 -7.38
C MET A 315 -3.22 -15.07 -6.00
N ASN A 316 -1.98 -14.60 -5.91
CA ASN A 316 -1.14 -14.65 -4.72
C ASN A 316 -1.30 -13.42 -3.80
N CYS A 317 -2.54 -12.95 -3.67
CA CYS A 317 -2.95 -11.90 -2.72
C CYS A 317 -4.43 -12.11 -2.41
N THR A 318 -4.80 -12.08 -1.15
CA THR A 318 -6.18 -12.41 -0.76
C THR A 318 -7.07 -11.19 -0.78
N TYR A 319 -6.60 -10.06 -0.26
CA TYR A 319 -7.40 -8.86 -0.07
C TYR A 319 -6.73 -7.61 -0.64
N PHE A 320 -7.57 -6.61 -0.97
CA PHE A 320 -7.13 -5.23 -1.15
C PHE A 320 -7.26 -4.48 0.17
N GLU A 321 -6.24 -3.74 0.57
CA GLU A 321 -6.27 -2.89 1.78
C GLU A 321 -7.02 -1.58 1.51
N TYR A 322 -8.19 -1.41 2.13
CA TYR A 322 -9.04 -0.24 1.95
C TYR A 322 -8.98 0.66 3.19
N TRP A 323 -8.14 1.70 3.10
CA TRP A 323 -7.95 2.64 4.21
C TRP A 323 -9.07 3.67 4.31
N LEU A 324 -9.47 3.90 5.56
CA LEU A 324 -10.46 4.87 5.97
C LEU A 324 -9.84 5.93 6.90
N PRO A 325 -10.35 7.17 6.94
CA PRO A 325 -11.33 7.68 5.98
C PRO A 325 -10.71 7.84 4.59
N LYS A 326 -11.46 7.48 3.56
CA LYS A 326 -10.98 7.43 2.16
C LYS A 326 -10.44 8.77 1.64
N GLU A 327 -10.93 9.90 2.15
CA GLU A 327 -10.54 11.26 1.76
C GLU A 327 -9.05 11.55 2.03
N VAL A 328 -8.42 10.82 2.94
CA VAL A 328 -6.98 10.92 3.18
C VAL A 328 -6.18 10.37 1.99
N HIS A 329 -6.67 9.30 1.39
CA HIS A 329 -5.94 8.51 0.37
C HIS A 329 -6.50 8.65 -1.05
N GLN A 330 -7.70 9.22 -1.20
CA GLN A 330 -8.40 9.32 -2.49
C GLN A 330 -8.64 10.78 -2.82
N TRP A 331 -7.80 11.34 -3.71
CA TRP A 331 -7.84 12.74 -4.10
C TRP A 331 -7.32 12.93 -5.54
N GLY A 332 -7.64 14.07 -6.17
CA GLY A 332 -7.08 14.47 -7.46
C GLY A 332 -7.54 13.64 -8.66
N VAL A 333 -8.56 12.81 -8.50
CA VAL A 333 -9.17 12.00 -9.57
C VAL A 333 -10.67 12.20 -9.58
N LYS A 334 -11.29 12.13 -10.76
CA LYS A 334 -12.73 12.33 -10.93
C LYS A 334 -13.55 11.19 -10.29
N GLU A 335 -13.10 9.96 -10.48
CA GLU A 335 -13.76 8.80 -9.91
C GLU A 335 -12.83 8.04 -8.98
N GLN A 336 -13.33 7.72 -7.81
CA GLN A 336 -12.63 6.92 -6.80
C GLN A 336 -12.88 5.43 -7.04
N LEU A 337 -12.03 4.57 -6.46
CA LEU A 337 -12.28 3.12 -6.43
C LEU A 337 -13.65 2.85 -5.79
N LYS A 338 -14.50 2.12 -6.51
CA LYS A 338 -15.87 1.81 -6.09
C LYS A 338 -15.97 0.36 -5.65
N ILE A 339 -16.56 0.16 -4.46
CA ILE A 339 -16.91 -1.16 -3.97
C ILE A 339 -18.17 -1.61 -4.74
N ASN A 340 -18.12 -2.81 -5.33
CA ASN A 340 -19.24 -3.39 -6.06
C ASN A 340 -20.29 -4.00 -5.10
N LYS A 341 -21.42 -4.45 -5.66
CA LYS A 341 -22.53 -5.04 -4.88
C LYS A 341 -22.14 -6.30 -4.06
N ASN A 342 -21.03 -6.94 -4.40
CA ASN A 342 -20.52 -8.12 -3.70
C ASN A 342 -19.56 -7.74 -2.55
N GLY A 343 -19.27 -6.45 -2.34
CA GLY A 343 -18.29 -5.98 -1.37
C GLY A 343 -16.85 -6.11 -1.84
N ASN A 344 -16.61 -6.23 -3.16
CA ASN A 344 -15.29 -6.37 -3.78
C ASN A 344 -14.93 -5.13 -4.59
N LEU A 345 -13.68 -5.01 -4.99
CA LEU A 345 -13.22 -4.05 -6.00
C LEU A 345 -13.09 -4.77 -7.35
N ASP A 346 -13.67 -4.16 -8.38
CA ASP A 346 -13.57 -4.63 -9.77
C ASP A 346 -12.21 -4.26 -10.38
N ALA A 347 -11.74 -5.06 -11.34
CA ALA A 347 -10.57 -4.75 -12.14
C ALA A 347 -10.79 -3.44 -12.92
N PRO A 348 -9.82 -2.50 -12.93
CA PRO A 348 -9.91 -1.30 -13.73
C PRO A 348 -10.06 -1.61 -15.23
N THR A 349 -10.92 -0.89 -15.93
CA THR A 349 -11.24 -1.14 -17.34
C THR A 349 -10.63 -0.12 -18.30
N GLY A 350 -10.29 1.08 -17.84
CA GLY A 350 -9.68 2.12 -18.65
C GLY A 350 -8.21 1.85 -19.00
N PRO A 351 -7.69 2.45 -20.09
CA PRO A 351 -6.28 2.34 -20.47
C PRO A 351 -5.34 2.87 -19.38
N GLY A 352 -4.16 2.28 -19.27
CA GLY A 352 -3.19 2.66 -18.23
C GLY A 352 -3.69 2.29 -16.83
N LEU A 353 -3.63 3.24 -15.90
CA LEU A 353 -4.16 3.08 -14.55
C LEU A 353 -5.70 3.04 -14.50
N GLY A 354 -6.38 3.41 -15.59
CA GLY A 354 -7.84 3.47 -15.63
C GLY A 354 -8.43 4.58 -14.75
N ILE A 355 -7.63 5.57 -14.36
CA ILE A 355 -8.06 6.75 -13.61
C ILE A 355 -8.09 7.99 -14.50
N GLU A 356 -9.00 8.92 -14.23
CA GLU A 356 -9.06 10.23 -14.87
C GLU A 356 -8.70 11.30 -13.84
N LEU A 357 -7.71 12.15 -14.17
CA LEU A 357 -7.30 13.25 -13.29
C LEU A 357 -8.41 14.31 -13.19
N ASP A 358 -8.64 14.82 -12.00
CA ASP A 358 -9.46 16.01 -11.78
C ASP A 358 -8.58 17.26 -11.94
N GLU A 359 -8.45 17.71 -13.19
CA GLU A 359 -7.58 18.85 -13.53
C GLU A 359 -8.05 20.18 -12.91
N GLU A 360 -9.35 20.34 -12.65
CA GLU A 360 -9.88 21.52 -11.95
C GLU A 360 -9.41 21.50 -10.49
N TRP A 361 -9.58 20.37 -9.82
CA TRP A 361 -9.13 20.20 -8.44
C TRP A 361 -7.61 20.35 -8.33
N ILE A 362 -6.84 19.71 -9.24
CA ILE A 362 -5.38 19.80 -9.27
C ILE A 362 -4.93 21.26 -9.44
N THR A 363 -5.53 21.99 -10.38
CA THR A 363 -5.21 23.41 -10.64
C THR A 363 -5.50 24.28 -9.42
N ALA A 364 -6.61 24.03 -8.73
CA ALA A 364 -7.00 24.79 -7.54
C ALA A 364 -6.06 24.58 -6.33
N HIS A 365 -5.38 23.42 -6.26
CA HIS A 365 -4.50 23.06 -5.14
C HIS A 365 -3.00 23.12 -5.49
N LYS A 366 -2.69 23.39 -6.76
CA LYS A 366 -1.31 23.48 -7.24
C LYS A 366 -0.64 24.77 -6.76
N VAL A 367 0.52 24.63 -6.13
CA VAL A 367 1.32 25.77 -5.64
C VAL A 367 2.59 26.02 -6.45
N ALA A 368 3.09 25.01 -7.18
CA ALA A 368 4.28 25.08 -8.02
C ALA A 368 4.29 23.94 -9.05
N THR A 369 5.17 24.03 -10.02
CA THR A 369 5.56 22.91 -10.89
C THR A 369 7.07 22.74 -10.83
N LEU A 370 7.53 21.53 -10.54
CA LEU A 370 8.94 21.13 -10.64
C LEU A 370 9.21 20.52 -12.02
N SER A 371 10.32 20.92 -12.64
CA SER A 371 10.68 20.47 -13.99
C SER A 371 12.20 20.29 -14.18
#